data_eca8320ea3d6e18c6bd57dcaa87d4354
#
_entry.id   eca8320ea3d6e18c6bd57dcaa87d4354
#
_cell.length_a   1.000
_cell.length_b   1.000
_cell.length_c   1.000
_cell.angle_alpha   90.00
_cell.angle_beta   90.00
_cell.angle_gamma   90.00
#
_symmetry.space_group_name_H-M   'P 1'
#
loop_
_entity.id
_entity.type
_entity.pdbx_description
1 polymer ?
#
loop_
_entity_poly.entity_id
_entity_poly.type
_entity_poly.pdbx_seq_one_letter_code
_entity_poly.pdbx_strand_id
1 'polypeptide(L)'
;MQQQYLANKRSNMRLFAYCVALVLLCCMNEVVLAANPDNGSTLAQRWCTGCHVVSGDQIKGTDIAPSFASIAEKPDFNVEKLASFLLEPHPKMPNMALSPEEAKDISAFIGEQRRK
;
A
#
# COMPACT_ATOMS: atom_id res chain seq x y z
N MET A 1 -1.30 -57.92 19.42
CA MET A 1 -1.24 -56.68 20.22
C MET A 1 -0.15 -55.68 19.78
N GLN A 2 1.08 -56.12 19.53
CA GLN A 2 2.19 -55.22 19.13
C GLN A 2 2.02 -54.55 17.76
N GLN A 3 1.43 -55.22 16.79
CA GLN A 3 1.18 -54.69 15.43
C GLN A 3 0.17 -53.51 15.45
N GLN A 4 -0.88 -53.61 16.25
CA GLN A 4 -1.86 -52.52 16.40
C GLN A 4 -1.26 -51.29 17.10
N TYR A 5 -0.42 -51.47 18.09
CA TYR A 5 0.27 -50.41 18.78
C TYR A 5 1.18 -49.60 17.85
N LEU A 6 1.94 -50.28 16.99
CA LEU A 6 2.83 -49.62 16.03
C LEU A 6 2.08 -48.91 14.93
N ALA A 7 0.93 -49.45 14.47
CA ALA A 7 0.07 -48.78 13.50
C ALA A 7 -0.53 -47.48 14.05
N ASN A 8 -1.02 -47.51 15.29
CA ASN A 8 -1.58 -46.34 15.96
C ASN A 8 -0.52 -45.24 16.22
N LYS A 9 0.68 -45.62 16.61
CA LYS A 9 1.82 -44.70 16.81
C LYS A 9 2.21 -43.97 15.51
N ARG A 10 2.24 -44.70 14.37
CA ARG A 10 2.50 -44.08 13.05
C ARG A 10 1.41 -43.14 12.61
N SER A 11 0.12 -43.45 12.89
CA SER A 11 -1.01 -42.64 12.57
C SER A 11 -0.96 -41.30 13.35
N ASN A 12 -0.70 -41.39 14.66
CA ASN A 12 -0.61 -40.17 15.51
C ASN A 12 0.56 -39.26 15.14
N MET A 13 1.70 -39.86 14.75
CA MET A 13 2.88 -39.11 14.30
C MET A 13 2.63 -38.36 12.97
N ARG A 14 1.87 -38.99 12.06
CA ARG A 14 1.45 -38.35 10.81
C ARG A 14 0.48 -37.18 11.06
N LEU A 15 -0.54 -37.37 11.91
CA LEU A 15 -1.45 -36.30 12.33
C LEU A 15 -0.70 -35.14 12.94
N PHE A 16 0.24 -35.41 13.84
CA PHE A 16 1.04 -34.39 14.46
C PHE A 16 1.89 -33.59 13.43
N ALA A 17 2.50 -34.30 12.47
CA ALA A 17 3.25 -33.67 11.37
C ALA A 17 2.36 -32.76 10.49
N TYR A 18 1.14 -33.19 10.18
CA TYR A 18 0.17 -32.37 9.44
C TYR A 18 -0.29 -31.13 10.22
N CYS A 19 -0.54 -31.26 11.52
CA CYS A 19 -0.89 -30.13 12.38
C CYS A 19 0.25 -29.10 12.45
N VAL A 20 1.48 -29.55 12.61
CA VAL A 20 2.66 -28.66 12.63
C VAL A 20 2.84 -27.96 11.28
N ALA A 21 2.67 -28.69 10.16
CA ALA A 21 2.76 -28.12 8.82
C ALA A 21 1.67 -27.07 8.57
N LEU A 22 0.42 -27.31 9.01
CA LEU A 22 -0.69 -26.37 8.93
C LEU A 22 -0.45 -25.09 9.77
N VAL A 23 0.08 -25.24 10.98
CA VAL A 23 0.42 -24.09 11.85
C VAL A 23 1.54 -23.27 11.23
N LEU A 24 2.57 -23.90 10.66
CA LEU A 24 3.65 -23.18 9.97
C LEU A 24 3.15 -22.43 8.73
N LEU A 25 2.18 -23.00 8.00
CA LEU A 25 1.58 -22.36 6.82
C LEU A 25 0.74 -21.12 7.22
N CYS A 26 0.05 -21.18 8.35
CA CYS A 26 -0.70 -20.04 8.89
C CYS A 26 0.18 -18.90 9.41
N CYS A 27 1.41 -19.18 9.84
CA CYS A 27 2.33 -18.15 10.35
C CYS A 27 3.03 -17.34 9.25
N MET A 28 2.90 -17.71 7.98
CA MET A 28 3.46 -17.00 6.82
C MET A 28 2.52 -15.93 6.26
N ASN A 29 1.52 -15.48 7.03
CA ASN A 29 0.73 -14.32 6.65
C ASN A 29 1.58 -13.06 6.83
N GLU A 30 2.19 -12.59 5.75
CA GLU A 30 2.78 -11.26 5.73
C GLU A 30 1.67 -10.24 6.00
N VAL A 31 1.87 -9.42 7.02
CA VAL A 31 0.99 -8.28 7.28
C VAL A 31 1.26 -7.26 6.17
N VAL A 32 0.48 -7.35 5.09
CA VAL A 32 0.46 -6.28 4.09
C VAL A 32 -0.16 -5.07 4.77
N LEU A 33 0.67 -4.13 5.15
CA LEU A 33 0.21 -2.85 5.68
C LEU A 33 -0.55 -2.14 4.55
N ALA A 34 -1.85 -1.97 4.72
CA ALA A 34 -2.66 -1.20 3.77
C ALA A 34 -2.19 0.26 3.79
N ALA A 35 -2.19 0.91 2.63
CA ALA A 35 -1.89 2.33 2.55
C ALA A 35 -2.86 3.15 3.40
N ASN A 36 -2.35 4.18 4.07
CA ASN A 36 -3.10 5.09 4.93
C ASN A 36 -3.34 6.44 4.24
N PRO A 37 -4.51 6.69 3.65
CA PRO A 37 -4.79 7.93 2.94
C PRO A 37 -4.84 9.16 3.87
N ASP A 38 -5.14 9.02 5.16
CA ASP A 38 -5.11 10.13 6.11
C ASP A 38 -3.68 10.63 6.34
N ASN A 39 -2.72 9.71 6.48
CA ASN A 39 -1.31 10.05 6.51
C ASN A 39 -0.88 10.66 5.16
N GLY A 40 -1.34 10.10 4.05
CA GLY A 40 -1.14 10.63 2.70
C GLY A 40 -1.64 12.06 2.55
N SER A 41 -2.81 12.38 3.09
CA SER A 41 -3.35 13.74 3.14
C SER A 41 -2.44 14.71 3.89
N THR A 42 -1.96 14.30 5.08
CA THR A 42 -1.05 15.11 5.89
C THR A 42 0.27 15.40 5.16
N LEU A 43 0.85 14.39 4.53
CA LEU A 43 2.07 14.52 3.74
C LEU A 43 1.87 15.41 2.51
N ALA A 44 0.75 15.22 1.80
CA ALA A 44 0.39 16.01 0.63
C ALA A 44 0.21 17.49 0.97
N GLN A 45 -0.45 17.81 2.07
CA GLN A 45 -0.59 19.18 2.55
C GLN A 45 0.76 19.81 2.86
N ARG A 46 1.68 19.05 3.39
CA ARG A 46 3.02 19.54 3.75
C ARG A 46 3.92 19.79 2.54
N TRP A 47 3.88 18.91 1.54
CA TRP A 47 4.88 18.88 0.48
C TRP A 47 4.35 19.25 -0.90
N CYS A 48 3.04 19.09 -1.17
CA CYS A 48 2.50 19.15 -2.52
C CYS A 48 1.69 20.43 -2.80
N THR A 49 1.18 21.10 -1.77
CA THR A 49 0.30 22.29 -1.91
C THR A 49 0.96 23.51 -2.55
N GLY A 50 2.31 23.54 -2.56
CA GLY A 50 3.03 24.63 -3.22
C GLY A 50 2.84 24.66 -4.75
N CYS A 51 2.51 23.49 -5.35
CA CYS A 51 2.38 23.34 -6.80
C CYS A 51 1.04 22.70 -7.22
N HIS A 52 0.49 21.79 -6.42
CA HIS A 52 -0.73 21.06 -6.73
C HIS A 52 -1.92 21.57 -5.93
N VAL A 53 -3.11 21.48 -6.52
CA VAL A 53 -4.37 21.48 -5.77
C VAL A 53 -4.57 20.08 -5.23
N VAL A 54 -4.41 19.88 -3.92
CA VAL A 54 -4.42 18.56 -3.27
C VAL A 54 -5.80 18.13 -2.79
N SER A 55 -6.72 19.10 -2.57
CA SER A 55 -8.10 18.84 -2.14
C SER A 55 -9.05 19.87 -2.73
N GLY A 56 -10.37 19.57 -2.72
CA GLY A 56 -11.39 20.47 -3.24
C GLY A 56 -11.53 21.79 -2.47
N ASP A 57 -11.06 21.85 -1.23
CA ASP A 57 -11.14 23.04 -0.36
C ASP A 57 -9.98 24.01 -0.58
N GLN A 58 -8.97 23.59 -1.34
CA GLN A 58 -7.80 24.42 -1.62
C GLN A 58 -8.10 25.45 -2.72
N ILE A 59 -7.97 26.72 -2.37
CA ILE A 59 -8.26 27.85 -3.29
C ILE A 59 -7.06 28.20 -4.17
N LYS A 60 -5.83 27.78 -3.80
CA LYS A 60 -4.60 28.12 -4.50
C LYS A 60 -3.82 26.87 -4.88
N GLY A 61 -3.62 26.68 -6.14
CA GLY A 61 -2.63 25.82 -6.77
C GLY A 61 -2.05 26.56 -7.97
N THR A 62 -0.98 26.08 -8.55
CA THR A 62 -0.45 26.66 -9.79
C THR A 62 -1.05 25.92 -10.99
N ASP A 63 -1.29 26.63 -12.09
CA ASP A 63 -1.74 26.04 -13.37
C ASP A 63 -0.66 25.15 -14.02
N ILE A 64 0.52 25.07 -13.39
CA ILE A 64 1.70 24.35 -13.92
C ILE A 64 1.66 22.87 -13.56
N ALA A 65 1.03 22.52 -12.43
CA ALA A 65 0.95 21.13 -11.95
C ALA A 65 -0.51 20.63 -11.97
N PRO A 66 -0.75 19.38 -12.41
CA PRO A 66 -2.10 18.82 -12.41
C PRO A 66 -2.67 18.71 -10.99
N SER A 67 -3.97 18.99 -10.81
CA SER A 67 -4.62 18.76 -9.53
C SER A 67 -4.66 17.25 -9.19
N PHE A 68 -4.73 16.90 -7.92
CA PHE A 68 -4.86 15.51 -7.49
C PHE A 68 -6.12 14.85 -8.04
N ALA A 69 -7.24 15.61 -8.13
CA ALA A 69 -8.45 15.13 -8.77
C ALA A 69 -8.19 14.75 -10.24
N SER A 70 -7.51 15.62 -11.01
CA SER A 70 -7.21 15.33 -12.42
C SER A 70 -6.24 14.16 -12.60
N ILE A 71 -5.33 13.93 -11.65
CA ILE A 71 -4.46 12.75 -11.65
C ILE A 71 -5.28 11.48 -11.40
N ALA A 72 -6.16 11.50 -10.40
CA ALA A 72 -7.01 10.38 -10.03
C ALA A 72 -8.02 10.00 -11.11
N GLU A 73 -8.45 10.97 -11.93
CA GLU A 73 -9.42 10.76 -13.03
C GLU A 73 -8.81 10.12 -14.28
N LYS A 74 -7.48 9.98 -14.37
CA LYS A 74 -6.85 9.34 -15.52
C LYS A 74 -7.32 7.90 -15.68
N PRO A 75 -7.60 7.43 -16.91
CA PRO A 75 -8.10 6.06 -17.15
C PRO A 75 -7.15 4.97 -16.67
N ASP A 76 -5.84 5.24 -16.69
CA ASP A 76 -4.76 4.35 -16.28
C ASP A 76 -4.26 4.61 -14.86
N PHE A 77 -5.01 5.37 -14.04
CA PHE A 77 -4.64 5.63 -12.66
C PHE A 77 -4.49 4.32 -11.87
N ASN A 78 -3.35 4.19 -11.21
CA ASN A 78 -3.04 3.05 -10.37
C ASN A 78 -2.15 3.51 -9.21
N VAL A 79 -2.53 3.15 -7.99
CA VAL A 79 -1.86 3.59 -6.74
C VAL A 79 -0.40 3.14 -6.71
N GLU A 80 -0.11 1.90 -7.09
CA GLU A 80 1.24 1.32 -7.04
C GLU A 80 2.17 1.98 -8.04
N LYS A 81 1.66 2.22 -9.26
CA LYS A 81 2.42 2.94 -10.30
C LYS A 81 2.73 4.36 -9.88
N LEU A 82 1.75 5.05 -9.27
CA LEU A 82 1.94 6.41 -8.80
C LEU A 82 2.93 6.45 -7.63
N ALA A 83 2.85 5.50 -6.69
CA ALA A 83 3.81 5.39 -5.59
C ALA A 83 5.24 5.19 -6.11
N SER A 84 5.43 4.31 -7.09
CA SER A 84 6.74 4.10 -7.73
C SER A 84 7.23 5.38 -8.41
N PHE A 85 6.36 6.11 -9.10
CA PHE A 85 6.69 7.38 -9.74
C PHE A 85 7.11 8.45 -8.73
N LEU A 86 6.48 8.51 -7.55
CA LEU A 86 6.83 9.46 -6.49
C LEU A 86 8.20 9.18 -5.86
N LEU A 87 8.69 7.95 -5.95
CA LEU A 87 10.01 7.54 -5.46
C LEU A 87 11.14 7.83 -6.46
N GLU A 88 10.79 8.07 -7.72
CA GLU A 88 11.77 8.39 -8.76
C GLU A 88 12.01 9.90 -8.84
N PRO A 89 13.28 10.34 -8.90
CA PRO A 89 13.60 11.74 -9.12
C PRO A 89 13.07 12.19 -10.49
N HIS A 90 12.24 13.23 -10.53
CA HIS A 90 11.80 13.80 -11.80
C HIS A 90 11.98 15.33 -11.83
N PRO A 91 12.29 15.90 -13.02
CA PRO A 91 12.89 17.22 -13.12
C PRO A 91 12.05 18.39 -12.60
N LYS A 92 10.73 18.19 -12.43
CA LYS A 92 9.77 19.25 -12.09
C LYS A 92 9.25 19.21 -10.65
N MET A 93 9.53 18.14 -9.92
CA MET A 93 9.15 18.00 -8.51
C MET A 93 10.42 17.91 -7.64
N PRO A 94 10.43 18.54 -6.46
CA PRO A 94 11.55 18.36 -5.53
C PRO A 94 11.61 16.92 -5.04
N ASN A 95 12.81 16.43 -4.77
CA ASN A 95 12.99 15.16 -4.09
C ASN A 95 12.58 15.33 -2.60
N MET A 96 11.48 14.70 -2.22
CA MET A 96 10.93 14.77 -0.87
C MET A 96 11.49 13.70 0.06
N ALA A 97 12.38 12.83 -0.45
CA ALA A 97 12.96 11.70 0.30
C ALA A 97 11.89 10.81 0.98
N LEU A 98 10.79 10.53 0.27
CA LEU A 98 9.69 9.71 0.77
C LEU A 98 10.13 8.25 0.97
N SER A 99 9.61 7.61 2.01
CA SER A 99 9.66 6.16 2.13
C SER A 99 8.67 5.50 1.14
N PRO A 100 8.84 4.21 0.83
CA PRO A 100 7.86 3.48 0.00
C PRO A 100 6.44 3.50 0.58
N GLU A 101 6.31 3.46 1.91
CA GLU A 101 5.03 3.53 2.62
C GLU A 101 4.39 4.91 2.45
N GLU A 102 5.15 5.99 2.66
CA GLU A 102 4.67 7.36 2.49
C GLU A 102 4.24 7.64 1.04
N ALA A 103 4.98 7.12 0.06
CA ALA A 103 4.60 7.23 -1.34
C ALA A 103 3.28 6.51 -1.64
N LYS A 104 3.04 5.33 -1.05
CA LYS A 104 1.76 4.61 -1.15
C LYS A 104 0.63 5.37 -0.47
N ASP A 105 0.86 5.92 0.71
CA ASP A 105 -0.13 6.70 1.46
C ASP A 105 -0.58 7.93 0.66
N ILE A 106 0.37 8.69 0.10
CA ILE A 106 0.07 9.83 -0.78
C ILE A 106 -0.71 9.36 -2.02
N SER A 107 -0.30 8.27 -2.64
CA SER A 107 -0.95 7.75 -3.84
C SER A 107 -2.37 7.27 -3.57
N ALA A 108 -2.62 6.66 -2.41
CA ALA A 108 -3.96 6.28 -1.96
C ALA A 108 -4.83 7.51 -1.72
N PHE A 109 -4.31 8.54 -1.05
CA PHE A 109 -5.00 9.81 -0.86
C PHE A 109 -5.36 10.48 -2.20
N ILE A 110 -4.43 10.48 -3.16
CA ILE A 110 -4.71 11.00 -4.51
C ILE A 110 -5.89 10.24 -5.14
N GLY A 111 -5.93 8.91 -5.00
CA GLY A 111 -7.03 8.09 -5.52
C GLY A 111 -8.41 8.48 -4.96
N GLU A 112 -8.47 8.93 -3.72
CA GLU A 112 -9.70 9.41 -3.09
C GLU A 112 -10.19 10.75 -3.62
N GLN A 113 -9.32 11.53 -4.28
CA GLN A 113 -9.68 12.84 -4.85
C GLN A 113 -10.45 12.73 -6.17
N ARG A 114 -10.72 11.51 -6.66
CA ARG A 114 -11.55 11.30 -7.85
C ARG A 114 -12.95 11.86 -7.60
N ARG A 115 -13.37 12.79 -8.44
CA ARG A 115 -14.74 13.32 -8.39
C ARG A 115 -15.75 12.20 -8.72
N LYS A 116 -16.76 12.06 -7.88
CA LYS A 116 -17.87 11.13 -8.07
C LYS A 116 -18.92 11.73 -8.99
#